data_9c6752fa3b561652e4bff76c1fa37d38
#
_entry.id   9c6752fa3b561652e4bff76c1fa37d38
#
_cell.length_a   1.000
_cell.length_b   1.000
_cell.length_c   1.000
_cell.angle_alpha   90.00
_cell.angle_beta   90.00
_cell.angle_gamma   90.00
#
_symmetry.space_group_name_H-M   'P 1'
#
loop_
_entity.id
_entity.type
_entity.pdbx_description
1 polymer ?
#
loop_
_entity_poly.entity_id
_entity_poly.type
_entity_poly.pdbx_seq_one_letter_code
_entity_poly.pdbx_strand_id
1 'polypeptide(L)'
;MESDGYKQAWVRPSTLESLNRRIHDGVPLEDLGARAADRRDTFFEKLFPYARPAAGAKVLELGPGVGWIMQAMLEGYPIAEIVGLDVSPVMIEQAQQRWHDERARYVLYDGLHVPLDDDSFDNVYSVACLQHIEKHHAFLAMKELVRVLKPGGHGTLHLMSIHHLPLVPRTYEEECWNHVNNVDEHWMHYYSYDEIFVLFSAALGVTDLDIKFYSTSFWVHFSKGTERQFHSDEIEQEYFLNRDLPQSVRPRPARTKS
;
A
#
# COMPACT_ATOMS: atom_id res chain seq x y z
N MET A 1 23.05 -12.99 2.78
CA MET A 1 22.08 -13.17 3.87
C MET A 1 20.77 -12.61 3.33
N GLU A 2 19.90 -13.49 2.90
CA GLU A 2 18.59 -13.09 2.40
C GLU A 2 17.77 -12.62 3.61
N SER A 3 17.46 -11.34 3.64
CA SER A 3 16.56 -10.79 4.65
C SER A 3 15.11 -11.08 4.25
N ASP A 4 14.68 -12.31 4.41
CA ASP A 4 13.30 -12.72 4.18
C ASP A 4 12.36 -12.36 5.36
N GLY A 5 12.74 -11.36 6.17
CA GLY A 5 12.11 -11.08 7.45
C GLY A 5 10.59 -11.02 7.39
N TYR A 6 10.01 -10.06 6.66
CA TYR A 6 8.54 -9.92 6.60
C TYR A 6 7.85 -11.06 5.86
N LYS A 7 8.49 -11.62 4.80
CA LYS A 7 7.92 -12.75 4.07
C LYS A 7 7.75 -13.97 4.95
N GLN A 8 8.70 -14.23 5.86
CA GLN A 8 8.63 -15.38 6.73
C GLN A 8 7.39 -15.36 7.61
N ALA A 9 6.93 -14.18 8.04
CA ALA A 9 5.71 -14.05 8.82
C ALA A 9 4.45 -14.47 8.03
N TRP A 10 4.46 -14.29 6.70
CA TRP A 10 3.31 -14.56 5.82
C TRP A 10 3.42 -15.89 5.06
N VAL A 11 4.65 -16.37 4.81
CA VAL A 11 4.94 -17.58 4.02
C VAL A 11 5.13 -18.82 4.91
N ARG A 12 5.52 -18.65 6.18
CA ARG A 12 5.58 -19.78 7.12
C ARG A 12 4.24 -20.50 7.20
N PRO A 13 4.23 -21.83 7.38
CA PRO A 13 2.99 -22.56 7.61
C PRO A 13 2.26 -21.95 8.81
N SER A 14 1.32 -21.09 8.52
CA SER A 14 0.44 -20.48 9.53
C SER A 14 -0.94 -21.05 9.31
N THR A 15 -1.64 -21.34 10.39
CA THR A 15 -3.04 -21.72 10.27
C THR A 15 -3.85 -20.51 9.81
N LEU A 16 -4.91 -20.76 9.04
CA LEU A 16 -5.84 -19.71 8.66
C LEU A 16 -6.36 -18.92 9.87
N GLU A 17 -6.56 -19.60 11.01
CA GLU A 17 -6.95 -18.98 12.27
C GLU A 17 -5.90 -17.99 12.80
N SER A 18 -4.62 -18.35 12.75
CA SER A 18 -3.55 -17.44 13.18
C SER A 18 -3.45 -16.23 12.26
N LEU A 19 -3.57 -16.40 10.96
CA LEU A 19 -3.58 -15.32 9.97
C LEU A 19 -4.81 -14.42 10.14
N ASN A 20 -6.00 -15.02 10.35
CA ASN A 20 -7.22 -14.26 10.60
C ASN A 20 -7.16 -13.41 11.87
N ARG A 21 -6.60 -13.96 12.94
CA ARG A 21 -6.38 -13.22 14.19
C ARG A 21 -5.47 -12.02 13.97
N ARG A 22 -4.51 -12.17 13.10
CA ARG A 22 -3.54 -11.14 12.73
C ARG A 22 -4.14 -10.01 11.90
N ILE A 23 -4.89 -10.33 10.88
CA ILE A 23 -5.38 -9.35 9.88
C ILE A 23 -6.71 -8.73 10.32
N HIS A 24 -7.54 -9.50 11.01
CA HIS A 24 -8.93 -9.16 11.26
C HIS A 24 -9.33 -9.18 12.75
N ASP A 25 -8.36 -9.11 13.66
CA ASP A 25 -8.58 -9.14 15.12
C ASP A 25 -9.46 -10.32 15.57
N GLY A 26 -9.34 -11.47 14.88
CA GLY A 26 -10.11 -12.66 15.17
C GLY A 26 -11.57 -12.61 14.74
N VAL A 27 -11.98 -11.62 13.94
CA VAL A 27 -13.33 -11.59 13.34
C VAL A 27 -13.53 -12.83 12.47
N PRO A 28 -14.62 -13.60 12.63
CA PRO A 28 -14.88 -14.75 11.78
C PRO A 28 -14.84 -14.39 10.31
N LEU A 29 -14.21 -15.25 9.50
CA LEU A 29 -14.04 -14.98 8.06
C LEU A 29 -15.37 -14.86 7.31
N GLU A 30 -16.41 -15.56 7.78
CA GLU A 30 -17.78 -15.46 7.27
C GLU A 30 -18.40 -14.08 7.51
N ASP A 31 -18.00 -13.39 8.57
CA ASP A 31 -18.53 -12.08 8.93
C ASP A 31 -17.81 -10.93 8.20
N LEU A 32 -16.65 -11.20 7.59
CA LEU A 32 -15.88 -10.18 6.85
C LEU A 32 -16.65 -9.63 5.66
N GLY A 33 -17.37 -10.49 4.95
CA GLY A 33 -18.22 -10.11 3.83
C GLY A 33 -19.34 -9.15 4.23
N ALA A 34 -20.03 -9.42 5.34
CA ALA A 34 -21.07 -8.55 5.88
C ALA A 34 -20.50 -7.20 6.33
N ARG A 35 -19.36 -7.18 7.02
CA ARG A 35 -18.66 -5.95 7.41
C ARG A 35 -18.19 -5.13 6.20
N ALA A 36 -17.76 -5.79 5.14
CA ALA A 36 -17.35 -5.15 3.90
C ALA A 36 -18.55 -4.48 3.21
N ALA A 37 -19.70 -5.16 3.14
CA ALA A 37 -20.92 -4.63 2.55
C ALA A 37 -21.42 -3.39 3.31
N ASP A 38 -21.38 -3.42 4.63
CA ASP A 38 -21.86 -2.34 5.51
C ASP A 38 -21.00 -1.06 5.41
N ARG A 39 -19.72 -1.20 5.08
CA ARG A 39 -18.75 -0.10 4.97
C ARG A 39 -18.32 0.19 3.53
N ARG A 40 -18.86 -0.53 2.56
CA ARG A 40 -18.41 -0.50 1.17
C ARG A 40 -18.35 0.91 0.59
N ASP A 41 -19.42 1.67 0.72
CA ASP A 41 -19.50 2.98 0.09
C ASP A 41 -18.50 3.96 0.72
N THR A 42 -18.44 4.03 2.04
CA THR A 42 -17.47 4.87 2.77
C THR A 42 -16.03 4.46 2.51
N PHE A 43 -15.79 3.16 2.35
CA PHE A 43 -14.46 2.63 2.05
C PHE A 43 -14.05 2.99 0.61
N PHE A 44 -14.93 2.80 -0.37
CA PHE A 44 -14.63 3.14 -1.76
C PHE A 44 -14.54 4.65 -2.02
N GLU A 45 -15.21 5.49 -1.22
CA GLU A 45 -14.98 6.94 -1.22
C GLU A 45 -13.54 7.31 -0.82
N LYS A 46 -12.94 6.55 0.11
CA LYS A 46 -11.53 6.74 0.48
C LYS A 46 -10.59 6.14 -0.56
N LEU A 47 -10.93 5.00 -1.15
CA LEU A 47 -10.11 4.31 -2.13
C LEU A 47 -10.08 5.05 -3.47
N PHE A 48 -11.21 5.63 -3.88
CA PHE A 48 -11.37 6.31 -5.17
C PHE A 48 -12.03 7.69 -5.02
N PRO A 49 -11.38 8.63 -4.33
CA PRO A 49 -11.99 9.93 -4.07
C PRO A 49 -12.14 10.80 -5.33
N TYR A 50 -11.35 10.53 -6.37
CA TYR A 50 -11.28 11.35 -7.58
C TYR A 50 -11.84 10.65 -8.82
N ALA A 51 -11.53 9.38 -8.99
CA ALA A 51 -11.92 8.62 -10.17
C ALA A 51 -12.16 7.15 -9.78
N ARG A 52 -13.41 6.72 -9.90
CA ARG A 52 -13.77 5.31 -9.77
C ARG A 52 -13.27 4.51 -10.98
N PRO A 53 -12.95 3.22 -10.84
CA PRO A 53 -12.60 2.39 -11.98
C PRO A 53 -13.67 2.47 -13.07
N ALA A 54 -13.22 2.76 -14.29
CA ALA A 54 -14.11 2.85 -15.45
C ALA A 54 -14.65 1.46 -15.86
N ALA A 55 -15.72 1.45 -16.64
CA ALA A 55 -16.18 0.22 -17.26
C ALA A 55 -15.08 -0.37 -18.15
N GLY A 56 -14.80 -1.66 -17.96
CA GLY A 56 -13.74 -2.37 -18.68
C GLY A 56 -12.32 -2.11 -18.14
N ALA A 57 -12.16 -1.39 -17.03
CA ALA A 57 -10.84 -1.17 -16.42
C ALA A 57 -10.20 -2.47 -15.92
N LYS A 58 -8.88 -2.50 -15.97
CA LYS A 58 -8.04 -3.52 -15.30
C LYS A 58 -7.50 -2.96 -14.00
N VAL A 59 -7.70 -3.70 -12.92
CA VAL A 59 -7.38 -3.28 -11.55
C VAL A 59 -6.38 -4.25 -10.92
N LEU A 60 -5.43 -3.73 -10.16
CA LEU A 60 -4.46 -4.52 -9.39
C LEU A 60 -4.57 -4.20 -7.90
N GLU A 61 -4.68 -5.24 -7.07
CA GLU A 61 -4.56 -5.15 -5.61
C GLU A 61 -3.27 -5.80 -5.13
N LEU A 62 -2.47 -5.07 -4.36
CA LEU A 62 -1.32 -5.64 -3.65
C LEU A 62 -1.74 -6.01 -2.22
N GLY A 63 -1.58 -7.30 -1.87
CA GLY A 63 -1.94 -7.84 -0.57
C GLY A 63 -3.45 -8.01 -0.39
N PRO A 64 -4.15 -8.74 -1.27
CA PRO A 64 -5.61 -8.95 -1.18
C PRO A 64 -6.04 -9.76 0.04
N GLY A 65 -5.09 -10.46 0.69
CA GLY A 65 -5.41 -11.38 1.75
C GLY A 65 -6.44 -12.43 1.29
N VAL A 66 -7.56 -12.53 1.99
CA VAL A 66 -8.65 -13.46 1.60
C VAL A 66 -9.60 -12.90 0.51
N GLY A 67 -9.27 -11.77 -0.13
CA GLY A 67 -9.92 -11.27 -1.34
C GLY A 67 -11.24 -10.53 -1.14
N TRP A 68 -11.58 -10.07 0.06
CA TRP A 68 -12.88 -9.45 0.29
C TRP A 68 -13.04 -8.06 -0.40
N ILE A 69 -11.95 -7.27 -0.52
CA ILE A 69 -11.98 -5.99 -1.24
C ILE A 69 -12.15 -6.26 -2.74
N MET A 70 -11.40 -7.23 -3.29
CA MET A 70 -11.55 -7.65 -4.68
C MET A 70 -12.99 -8.04 -5.00
N GLN A 71 -13.64 -8.83 -4.14
CA GLN A 71 -15.03 -9.22 -4.32
C GLN A 71 -15.97 -8.01 -4.31
N ALA A 72 -15.80 -7.11 -3.35
CA ALA A 72 -16.60 -5.89 -3.29
C ALA A 72 -16.40 -4.99 -4.52
N MET A 73 -15.18 -4.97 -5.10
CA MET A 73 -14.87 -4.29 -6.37
C MET A 73 -15.62 -4.90 -7.55
N LEU A 74 -15.62 -6.22 -7.65
CA LEU A 74 -16.32 -6.96 -8.71
C LEU A 74 -17.83 -6.76 -8.67
N GLU A 75 -18.40 -6.63 -7.47
CA GLU A 75 -19.82 -6.35 -7.26
C GLU A 75 -20.18 -4.89 -7.54
N GLY A 76 -19.27 -3.96 -7.21
CA GLY A 76 -19.52 -2.52 -7.26
C GLY A 76 -19.20 -1.85 -8.59
N TYR A 77 -18.32 -2.46 -9.40
CA TYR A 77 -17.80 -1.83 -10.62
C TYR A 77 -17.77 -2.78 -11.83
N PRO A 78 -18.12 -2.29 -13.03
CA PRO A 78 -18.10 -3.07 -14.27
C PRO A 78 -16.68 -3.19 -14.85
N ILE A 79 -15.72 -3.60 -14.03
CA ILE A 79 -14.33 -3.81 -14.41
C ILE A 79 -14.14 -5.07 -15.27
N ALA A 80 -13.15 -5.07 -16.14
CA ALA A 80 -12.84 -6.23 -16.99
C ALA A 80 -12.04 -7.30 -16.26
N GLU A 81 -11.09 -6.89 -15.42
CA GLU A 81 -10.20 -7.81 -14.70
C GLU A 81 -9.77 -7.17 -13.37
N ILE A 82 -9.64 -8.01 -12.34
CA ILE A 82 -8.93 -7.64 -11.13
C ILE A 82 -7.90 -8.72 -10.79
N VAL A 83 -6.67 -8.28 -10.54
CA VAL A 83 -5.56 -9.15 -10.16
C VAL A 83 -5.16 -8.86 -8.72
N GLY A 84 -5.13 -9.88 -7.88
CA GLY A 84 -4.60 -9.81 -6.52
C GLY A 84 -3.20 -10.43 -6.44
N LEU A 85 -2.22 -9.67 -5.96
CA LEU A 85 -0.86 -10.15 -5.72
C LEU A 85 -0.64 -10.37 -4.22
N ASP A 86 -0.27 -11.58 -3.83
CA ASP A 86 0.09 -11.89 -2.44
C ASP A 86 1.35 -12.75 -2.37
N VAL A 87 2.10 -12.63 -1.28
CA VAL A 87 3.28 -13.47 -0.98
C VAL A 87 2.90 -14.75 -0.25
N SER A 88 1.67 -14.84 0.25
CA SER A 88 1.17 -15.96 1.05
C SER A 88 0.39 -16.96 0.21
N PRO A 89 0.92 -18.19 0.02
CA PRO A 89 0.18 -19.23 -0.70
C PRO A 89 -1.18 -19.55 -0.02
N VAL A 90 -1.21 -19.49 1.31
CA VAL A 90 -2.43 -19.77 2.10
C VAL A 90 -3.50 -18.72 1.82
N MET A 91 -3.13 -17.43 1.72
CA MET A 91 -4.08 -16.36 1.39
C MET A 91 -4.63 -16.52 -0.03
N ILE A 92 -3.77 -16.80 -0.99
CA ILE A 92 -4.17 -17.06 -2.39
C ILE A 92 -5.16 -18.23 -2.46
N GLU A 93 -4.85 -19.35 -1.80
CA GLU A 93 -5.72 -20.52 -1.77
C GLU A 93 -7.09 -20.20 -1.16
N GLN A 94 -7.10 -19.49 -0.03
CA GLN A 94 -8.34 -19.10 0.66
C GLN A 94 -9.19 -18.14 -0.17
N ALA A 95 -8.56 -17.17 -0.85
CA ALA A 95 -9.26 -16.25 -1.71
C ALA A 95 -9.89 -16.99 -2.92
N GLN A 96 -9.15 -17.89 -3.55
CA GLN A 96 -9.61 -18.71 -4.67
C GLN A 96 -10.75 -19.66 -4.29
N GLN A 97 -10.71 -20.25 -3.09
CA GLN A 97 -11.78 -21.14 -2.60
C GLN A 97 -13.06 -20.38 -2.25
N ARG A 98 -12.93 -19.11 -1.85
CA ARG A 98 -14.04 -18.30 -1.34
C ARG A 98 -14.79 -17.55 -2.44
N TRP A 99 -14.04 -17.04 -3.42
CA TRP A 99 -14.57 -16.15 -4.44
C TRP A 99 -14.36 -16.73 -5.84
N HIS A 100 -15.47 -16.89 -6.54
CA HIS A 100 -15.48 -17.44 -7.90
C HIS A 100 -16.06 -16.39 -8.86
N ASP A 101 -15.19 -15.60 -9.47
CA ASP A 101 -15.54 -14.67 -10.54
C ASP A 101 -14.46 -14.78 -11.63
N GLU A 102 -14.87 -14.97 -12.87
CA GLU A 102 -13.95 -15.14 -14.02
C GLU A 102 -13.06 -13.92 -14.25
N ARG A 103 -13.46 -12.76 -13.74
CA ARG A 103 -12.69 -11.52 -13.81
C ARG A 103 -11.59 -11.44 -12.73
N ALA A 104 -11.63 -12.30 -11.71
CA ALA A 104 -10.66 -12.32 -10.63
C ALA A 104 -9.51 -13.27 -10.90
N ARG A 105 -8.29 -12.79 -10.75
CA ARG A 105 -7.07 -13.60 -10.82
C ARG A 105 -6.19 -13.35 -9.62
N TYR A 106 -5.75 -14.40 -8.96
CA TYR A 106 -4.84 -14.34 -7.81
C TYR A 106 -3.46 -14.86 -8.22
N VAL A 107 -2.43 -14.10 -7.91
CA VAL A 107 -1.05 -14.38 -8.31
C VAL A 107 -0.14 -14.38 -7.09
N LEU A 108 0.51 -15.52 -6.86
CA LEU A 108 1.59 -15.62 -5.88
C LEU A 108 2.84 -14.96 -6.47
N TYR A 109 3.49 -14.06 -5.72
CA TYR A 109 4.71 -13.41 -6.16
C TYR A 109 5.79 -13.44 -5.06
N ASP A 110 7.02 -13.08 -5.43
CA ASP A 110 8.18 -13.21 -4.56
C ASP A 110 8.35 -12.06 -3.55
N GLY A 111 7.46 -11.06 -3.58
CA GLY A 111 7.51 -9.87 -2.75
C GLY A 111 8.45 -8.76 -3.26
N LEU A 112 9.14 -8.98 -4.39
CA LEU A 112 10.08 -8.04 -4.99
C LEU A 112 9.73 -7.69 -6.44
N HIS A 113 9.41 -8.72 -7.24
CA HIS A 113 9.19 -8.56 -8.67
C HIS A 113 7.75 -8.93 -9.00
N VAL A 114 7.00 -7.95 -9.43
CA VAL A 114 5.61 -8.15 -9.89
C VAL A 114 5.65 -8.79 -11.28
N PRO A 115 5.14 -10.05 -11.44
CA PRO A 115 5.23 -10.79 -12.70
C PRO A 115 4.12 -10.36 -13.69
N LEU A 116 4.00 -9.05 -13.92
CA LEU A 116 3.00 -8.41 -14.77
C LEU A 116 3.70 -7.37 -15.65
N ASP A 117 3.14 -7.13 -16.83
CA ASP A 117 3.69 -6.22 -17.82
C ASP A 117 3.63 -4.75 -17.37
N ASP A 118 4.53 -3.94 -17.86
CA ASP A 118 4.51 -2.49 -17.72
C ASP A 118 3.22 -1.93 -18.31
N ASP A 119 2.73 -0.83 -17.75
CA ASP A 119 1.61 -0.06 -18.31
C ASP A 119 0.35 -0.89 -18.63
N SER A 120 0.05 -1.88 -17.80
CA SER A 120 -1.02 -2.87 -18.05
C SER A 120 -2.30 -2.64 -17.26
N PHE A 121 -2.25 -1.85 -16.16
CA PHE A 121 -3.39 -1.60 -15.29
C PHE A 121 -3.86 -0.16 -15.31
N ASP A 122 -5.17 0.04 -15.27
CA ASP A 122 -5.80 1.36 -15.19
C ASP A 122 -5.83 1.90 -13.76
N ASN A 123 -5.94 0.98 -12.78
CA ASN A 123 -5.92 1.30 -11.37
C ASN A 123 -5.06 0.30 -10.59
N VAL A 124 -4.31 0.81 -9.61
CA VAL A 124 -3.58 -0.01 -8.63
C VAL A 124 -3.94 0.43 -7.22
N TYR A 125 -4.05 -0.51 -6.28
CA TYR A 125 -4.23 -0.14 -4.89
C TYR A 125 -3.62 -1.17 -3.93
N SER A 126 -3.39 -0.72 -2.69
CA SER A 126 -2.97 -1.58 -1.58
C SER A 126 -3.56 -1.05 -0.29
N VAL A 127 -4.24 -1.92 0.45
CA VAL A 127 -4.89 -1.55 1.72
C VAL A 127 -4.48 -2.51 2.82
N ALA A 128 -4.05 -1.96 3.95
CA ALA A 128 -3.63 -2.71 5.13
C ALA A 128 -2.53 -3.78 4.87
N CYS A 129 -1.72 -3.58 3.84
CA CYS A 129 -0.64 -4.49 3.44
C CYS A 129 0.75 -3.87 3.66
N LEU A 130 1.03 -2.72 3.05
CA LEU A 130 2.36 -2.09 3.03
C LEU A 130 2.91 -1.77 4.42
N GLN A 131 2.06 -1.60 5.41
CA GLN A 131 2.44 -1.38 6.80
C GLN A 131 3.14 -2.58 7.45
N HIS A 132 2.98 -3.77 6.88
CA HIS A 132 3.60 -5.01 7.37
C HIS A 132 4.88 -5.38 6.61
N ILE A 133 5.33 -4.52 5.70
CA ILE A 133 6.50 -4.72 4.85
C ILE A 133 7.58 -3.73 5.28
N GLU A 134 8.81 -4.20 5.48
CA GLU A 134 9.93 -3.31 5.77
C GLU A 134 10.04 -2.21 4.71
N LYS A 135 10.31 -0.98 5.14
CA LYS A 135 10.23 0.22 4.29
C LYS A 135 10.98 0.12 2.96
N HIS A 136 12.14 -0.52 2.96
CA HIS A 136 12.92 -0.72 1.73
C HIS A 136 12.25 -1.69 0.76
N HIS A 137 11.60 -2.76 1.25
CA HIS A 137 10.81 -3.66 0.43
C HIS A 137 9.47 -3.02 -0.01
N ALA A 138 8.82 -2.29 0.91
CA ALA A 138 7.62 -1.54 0.60
C ALA A 138 7.86 -0.51 -0.52
N PHE A 139 9.01 0.18 -0.50
CA PHE A 139 9.40 1.09 -1.56
C PHE A 139 9.56 0.38 -2.92
N LEU A 140 10.19 -0.79 -2.96
CA LEU A 140 10.33 -1.58 -4.19
C LEU A 140 8.95 -2.05 -4.68
N ALA A 141 8.06 -2.47 -3.79
CA ALA A 141 6.69 -2.83 -4.14
C ALA A 141 5.91 -1.63 -4.71
N MET A 142 6.03 -0.45 -4.10
CA MET A 142 5.43 0.80 -4.63
C MET A 142 5.96 1.13 -6.02
N LYS A 143 7.26 0.97 -6.25
CA LYS A 143 7.89 1.18 -7.56
C LYS A 143 7.32 0.22 -8.61
N GLU A 144 7.13 -1.04 -8.27
CA GLU A 144 6.52 -2.02 -9.15
C GLU A 144 5.04 -1.69 -9.46
N LEU A 145 4.27 -1.23 -8.46
CA LEU A 145 2.91 -0.77 -8.68
C LEU A 145 2.86 0.41 -9.66
N VAL A 146 3.77 1.37 -9.55
CA VAL A 146 3.89 2.47 -10.52
C VAL A 146 4.33 1.97 -11.89
N ARG A 147 5.21 0.97 -11.97
CA ARG A 147 5.66 0.39 -13.25
C ARG A 147 4.49 -0.21 -14.04
N VAL A 148 3.68 -1.04 -13.38
CA VAL A 148 2.55 -1.73 -14.03
C VAL A 148 1.34 -0.84 -14.29
N LEU A 149 1.25 0.32 -13.61
CA LEU A 149 0.20 1.30 -13.82
C LEU A 149 0.40 1.99 -15.18
N LYS A 150 -0.66 2.14 -15.96
CA LYS A 150 -0.65 2.87 -17.24
C LYS A 150 -0.35 4.36 -17.03
N PRO A 151 0.26 5.03 -17.99
CA PRO A 151 0.30 6.51 -18.01
C PRO A 151 -1.12 7.08 -17.87
N GLY A 152 -1.30 8.02 -16.93
CA GLY A 152 -2.61 8.57 -16.57
C GLY A 152 -3.49 7.65 -15.72
N GLY A 153 -3.05 6.43 -15.41
CA GLY A 153 -3.71 5.54 -14.48
C GLY A 153 -3.59 6.04 -13.03
N HIS A 154 -4.48 5.57 -12.16
CA HIS A 154 -4.60 6.04 -10.78
C HIS A 154 -4.19 4.98 -9.77
N GLY A 155 -3.41 5.40 -8.77
CA GLY A 155 -3.01 4.58 -7.64
C GLY A 155 -3.55 5.08 -6.31
N THR A 156 -3.85 4.15 -5.40
CA THR A 156 -4.19 4.46 -4.00
C THR A 156 -3.50 3.51 -3.05
N LEU A 157 -2.70 4.05 -2.13
CA LEU A 157 -2.02 3.26 -1.11
C LEU A 157 -2.41 3.71 0.29
N HIS A 158 -2.70 2.74 1.15
CA HIS A 158 -2.98 2.96 2.57
C HIS A 158 -1.71 2.69 3.38
N LEU A 159 -1.25 3.70 4.12
CA LEU A 159 -0.04 3.65 4.94
C LEU A 159 -0.37 4.07 6.38
N MET A 160 0.19 3.38 7.36
CA MET A 160 0.00 3.76 8.76
C MET A 160 0.79 5.01 9.11
N SER A 161 0.13 5.93 9.80
CA SER A 161 0.76 7.17 10.25
C SER A 161 1.50 6.97 11.58
N ILE A 162 2.65 7.61 11.74
CA ILE A 162 3.34 7.66 13.02
C ILE A 162 2.47 8.31 14.13
N HIS A 163 1.47 9.09 13.76
CA HIS A 163 0.49 9.65 14.69
C HIS A 163 -0.50 8.61 15.22
N HIS A 164 -0.48 7.38 14.70
CA HIS A 164 -1.25 6.26 15.26
C HIS A 164 -0.72 5.82 16.63
N LEU A 165 0.57 5.93 16.87
CA LEU A 165 1.24 5.43 18.07
C LEU A 165 0.58 5.85 19.39
N PRO A 166 0.15 7.11 19.59
CA PRO A 166 -0.52 7.51 20.84
C PRO A 166 -1.91 6.89 21.03
N LEU A 167 -2.50 6.29 19.98
CA LEU A 167 -3.84 5.72 19.98
C LEU A 167 -3.86 4.21 20.21
N VAL A 168 -2.69 3.56 20.17
CA VAL A 168 -2.58 2.13 20.48
C VAL A 168 -2.29 1.92 21.96
N PRO A 169 -2.76 0.82 22.57
CA PRO A 169 -2.51 0.52 24.00
C PRO A 169 -1.03 0.32 24.33
N ARG A 170 -0.22 -0.03 23.35
CA ARG A 170 1.22 -0.24 23.48
C ARG A 170 1.99 1.03 23.19
N THR A 171 3.04 1.24 23.95
CA THR A 171 4.01 2.29 23.63
C THR A 171 4.87 1.86 22.44
N TYR A 172 5.42 2.82 21.71
CA TYR A 172 6.36 2.53 20.62
C TYR A 172 7.58 1.73 21.09
N GLU A 173 8.05 2.00 22.29
CA GLU A 173 9.13 1.25 22.91
C GLU A 173 8.76 -0.22 23.12
N GLU A 174 7.55 -0.49 23.63
CA GLU A 174 7.05 -1.86 23.82
C GLU A 174 6.96 -2.61 22.49
N GLU A 175 6.47 -1.96 21.45
CA GLU A 175 6.45 -2.54 20.10
C GLU A 175 7.86 -2.86 19.59
N CYS A 176 8.82 -1.94 19.79
CA CYS A 176 10.21 -2.18 19.43
C CYS A 176 10.81 -3.40 20.15
N TRP A 177 10.55 -3.52 21.45
CA TRP A 177 11.04 -4.67 22.23
C TRP A 177 10.37 -5.98 21.81
N ASN A 178 9.08 -5.95 21.53
CA ASN A 178 8.38 -7.14 21.01
C ASN A 178 8.96 -7.60 19.69
N HIS A 179 9.27 -6.67 18.78
CA HIS A 179 9.91 -6.99 17.52
C HIS A 179 11.33 -7.54 17.69
N VAL A 180 12.16 -6.91 18.50
CA VAL A 180 13.55 -7.37 18.77
C VAL A 180 13.55 -8.78 19.38
N ASN A 181 12.57 -9.09 20.22
CA ASN A 181 12.46 -10.39 20.87
C ASN A 181 11.65 -11.43 20.05
N ASN A 182 11.23 -11.11 18.85
CA ASN A 182 10.36 -11.94 18.00
C ASN A 182 9.05 -12.37 18.70
N VAL A 183 8.55 -11.56 19.63
CA VAL A 183 7.28 -11.84 20.34
C VAL A 183 6.09 -11.48 19.48
N ASP A 184 6.24 -10.46 18.63
CA ASP A 184 5.19 -10.00 17.73
C ASP A 184 5.64 -10.15 16.27
N GLU A 185 4.99 -11.07 15.56
CA GLU A 185 5.21 -11.26 14.12
C GLU A 185 4.50 -10.19 13.28
N HIS A 186 3.86 -9.19 13.93
CA HIS A 186 3.01 -8.17 13.31
C HIS A 186 3.61 -6.79 13.42
N TRP A 187 4.88 -6.67 13.19
CA TRP A 187 5.49 -5.35 13.12
C TRP A 187 4.77 -4.46 12.10
N MET A 188 4.37 -3.27 12.54
CA MET A 188 3.85 -2.24 11.65
C MET A 188 4.89 -1.17 11.41
N HIS A 189 5.07 -0.79 10.16
CA HIS A 189 5.90 0.33 9.75
C HIS A 189 5.06 1.57 9.60
N TYR A 190 5.46 2.62 10.32
CA TYR A 190 4.78 3.90 10.35
C TYR A 190 5.48 4.91 9.46
N TYR A 191 4.71 5.79 8.84
CA TYR A 191 5.19 6.81 7.92
C TYR A 191 4.85 8.20 8.45
N SER A 192 5.72 9.19 8.16
CA SER A 192 5.38 10.60 8.30
C SER A 192 4.87 11.15 6.95
N TYR A 193 4.18 12.29 7.01
CA TYR A 193 3.74 12.98 5.80
C TYR A 193 4.93 13.31 4.88
N ASP A 194 6.01 13.82 5.45
CA ASP A 194 7.20 14.24 4.73
C ASP A 194 7.88 13.10 4.00
N GLU A 195 7.99 11.95 4.66
CA GLU A 195 8.57 10.74 4.08
C GLU A 195 7.75 10.30 2.86
N ILE A 196 6.41 10.25 3.00
CA ILE A 196 5.52 9.89 1.90
C ILE A 196 5.67 10.89 0.75
N PHE A 197 5.64 12.19 1.04
CA PHE A 197 5.77 13.23 0.04
C PHE A 197 7.07 13.07 -0.77
N VAL A 198 8.20 12.90 -0.12
CA VAL A 198 9.50 12.71 -0.79
C VAL A 198 9.55 11.41 -1.59
N LEU A 199 9.07 10.31 -1.03
CA LEU A 199 9.07 9.02 -1.73
C LEU A 199 8.27 9.09 -3.04
N PHE A 200 7.07 9.67 -3.00
CA PHE A 200 6.20 9.69 -4.17
C PHE A 200 6.61 10.76 -5.18
N SER A 201 6.88 11.98 -4.75
CA SER A 201 7.21 13.07 -5.67
C SER A 201 8.60 12.93 -6.28
N ALA A 202 9.63 12.56 -5.49
CA ALA A 202 11.00 12.54 -5.96
C ALA A 202 11.45 11.16 -6.49
N ALA A 203 11.09 10.08 -5.79
CA ALA A 203 11.66 8.78 -6.09
C ALA A 203 10.77 7.92 -7.02
N LEU A 204 9.45 8.01 -6.90
CA LEU A 204 8.53 7.23 -7.74
C LEU A 204 8.13 7.96 -9.04
N GLY A 205 8.31 9.28 -9.11
CA GLY A 205 8.01 10.05 -10.31
C GLY A 205 6.52 10.06 -10.67
N VAL A 206 5.65 10.11 -9.67
CA VAL A 206 4.20 10.19 -9.85
C VAL A 206 3.74 11.64 -9.97
N THR A 207 2.57 11.84 -10.54
CA THR A 207 1.89 13.13 -10.65
C THR A 207 0.61 13.13 -9.84
N ASP A 208 -0.02 14.30 -9.70
CA ASP A 208 -1.31 14.47 -9.00
C ASP A 208 -1.33 13.82 -7.62
N LEU A 209 -0.22 13.99 -6.88
CA LEU A 209 -0.07 13.42 -5.55
C LEU A 209 -0.98 14.14 -4.55
N ASP A 210 -1.87 13.39 -3.91
CA ASP A 210 -2.69 13.85 -2.80
C ASP A 210 -2.58 12.88 -1.60
N ILE A 211 -2.25 13.43 -0.44
CA ILE A 211 -2.04 12.66 0.77
C ILE A 211 -3.13 13.05 1.78
N LYS A 212 -4.11 12.20 1.96
CA LYS A 212 -5.20 12.40 2.93
C LYS A 212 -4.92 11.67 4.23
N PHE A 213 -5.09 12.39 5.34
CA PHE A 213 -4.97 11.81 6.66
C PHE A 213 -6.36 11.52 7.24
N TYR A 214 -6.60 10.26 7.58
CA TYR A 214 -7.82 9.81 8.23
C TYR A 214 -7.50 9.10 9.54
N SER A 215 -7.80 9.74 10.64
CA SER A 215 -7.64 9.19 12.00
C SER A 215 -6.22 8.72 12.30
N THR A 216 -5.81 7.58 11.79
CA THR A 216 -4.54 6.90 12.13
C THR A 216 -3.71 6.54 10.92
N SER A 217 -4.17 6.86 9.72
CA SER A 217 -3.52 6.44 8.48
C SER A 217 -3.53 7.51 7.41
N PHE A 218 -2.59 7.37 6.48
CA PHE A 218 -2.55 8.12 5.25
C PHE A 218 -3.15 7.28 4.11
N TRP A 219 -3.95 7.95 3.29
CA TRP A 219 -4.40 7.46 2.01
C TRP A 219 -3.72 8.30 0.94
N VAL A 220 -2.83 7.66 0.21
CA VAL A 220 -1.96 8.31 -0.77
C VAL A 220 -2.51 8.04 -2.15
N HIS A 221 -3.02 9.08 -2.79
CA HIS A 221 -3.60 9.02 -4.13
C HIS A 221 -2.63 9.65 -5.11
N PHE A 222 -2.44 9.04 -6.26
CA PHE A 222 -1.52 9.52 -7.27
C PHE A 222 -1.91 9.05 -8.67
N SER A 223 -1.37 9.73 -9.68
CA SER A 223 -1.43 9.31 -11.08
C SER A 223 -0.03 9.02 -11.60
N LYS A 224 0.09 8.07 -12.55
CA LYS A 224 1.33 7.89 -13.29
C LYS A 224 1.43 8.94 -14.36
N GLY A 225 2.47 9.80 -14.27
CA GLY A 225 2.76 10.80 -15.29
C GLY A 225 3.25 10.18 -16.59
N THR A 226 3.07 10.92 -17.68
CA THR A 226 3.63 10.58 -19.00
C THR A 226 5.07 11.04 -19.14
N GLU A 227 5.49 12.04 -18.34
CA GLU A 227 6.83 12.60 -18.30
C GLU A 227 7.27 12.78 -16.85
N ARG A 228 8.57 12.63 -16.60
CA ARG A 228 9.18 12.87 -15.30
C ARG A 228 9.14 14.38 -15.03
N GLN A 229 8.18 14.84 -14.24
CA GLN A 229 7.94 16.27 -14.01
C GLN A 229 8.75 16.90 -12.87
N PHE A 230 9.48 16.10 -12.09
CA PHE A 230 10.23 16.64 -10.95
C PHE A 230 11.73 16.60 -11.20
N HIS A 231 12.36 17.77 -11.26
CA HIS A 231 13.79 17.91 -11.08
C HIS A 231 14.08 17.98 -9.57
N SER A 232 15.14 17.32 -9.11
CA SER A 232 15.55 17.30 -7.70
C SER A 232 15.65 18.69 -7.09
N ASP A 233 16.08 19.66 -7.87
CA ASP A 233 16.28 21.05 -7.46
C ASP A 233 14.96 21.79 -7.17
N GLU A 234 13.88 21.47 -7.88
CA GLU A 234 12.55 22.06 -7.65
C GLU A 234 11.89 21.50 -6.38
N ILE A 235 12.06 20.22 -6.12
CA ILE A 235 11.56 19.58 -4.91
C ILE A 235 12.29 20.09 -3.67
N GLU A 236 13.61 20.24 -3.75
CA GLU A 236 14.38 20.84 -2.66
C GLU A 236 13.90 22.26 -2.35
N GLN A 237 13.63 23.06 -3.37
CA GLN A 237 13.14 24.42 -3.18
C GLN A 237 11.74 24.45 -2.58
N GLU A 238 10.79 23.66 -3.07
CA GLU A 238 9.42 23.67 -2.58
C GLU A 238 9.31 23.06 -1.18
N TYR A 239 10.01 21.97 -0.91
CA TYR A 239 10.01 21.28 0.37
C TYR A 239 10.67 22.10 1.48
N PHE A 240 11.76 22.80 1.20
CA PHE A 240 12.50 23.59 2.19
C PHE A 240 12.05 25.04 2.27
N LEU A 241 11.51 25.65 1.22
CA LEU A 241 11.01 27.03 1.26
C LEU A 241 9.68 27.18 1.98
N ASN A 242 8.85 26.14 2.01
CA ASN A 242 7.55 26.14 2.66
C ASN A 242 7.61 25.73 4.15
N ARG A 243 8.79 25.50 4.71
CA ARG A 243 8.96 25.20 6.13
C ARG A 243 9.72 26.31 6.83
N ASP A 244 9.21 26.71 8.01
CA ASP A 244 9.95 27.48 9.03
C ASP A 244 11.03 26.58 9.69
N LEU A 245 11.91 25.99 8.89
CA LEU A 245 13.02 25.23 9.40
C LEU A 245 14.12 26.19 9.88
N PRO A 246 14.76 25.92 11.04
CA PRO A 246 15.93 26.67 11.47
C PRO A 246 17.00 26.70 10.36
N GLN A 247 17.67 27.84 10.17
CA GLN A 247 18.70 27.98 9.12
C GLN A 247 19.81 26.91 9.17
N SER A 248 20.03 26.31 10.35
CA SER A 248 20.98 25.22 10.55
C SER A 248 20.60 23.88 9.87
N VAL A 249 19.33 23.73 9.45
CA VAL A 249 18.80 22.51 8.85
C VAL A 249 18.57 22.67 7.33
N ARG A 250 18.76 23.88 6.80
CA ARG A 250 18.61 24.12 5.37
C ARG A 250 19.78 23.51 4.58
N PRO A 251 19.53 22.84 3.44
CA PRO A 251 20.60 22.33 2.59
C PRO A 251 21.49 23.49 2.14
N ARG A 252 22.79 23.25 2.10
CA ARG A 252 23.73 24.22 1.54
C ARG A 252 23.48 24.29 0.03
N PRO A 253 23.40 25.51 -0.56
CA PRO A 253 23.27 25.63 -2.00
C PRO A 253 24.39 24.86 -2.69
N ALA A 254 24.04 24.17 -3.77
CA ALA A 254 24.99 23.40 -4.56
C ALA A 254 26.17 24.31 -4.95
N ARG A 255 27.40 23.86 -4.67
CA ARG A 255 28.59 24.57 -5.14
C ARG A 255 28.56 24.58 -6.67
N THR A 256 28.32 25.74 -7.26
CA THR A 256 28.56 25.95 -8.68
C THR A 256 30.02 25.62 -8.94
N LYS A 257 30.28 24.56 -9.71
CA LYS A 257 31.62 24.27 -10.22
C LYS A 257 32.00 25.43 -11.14
N SER A 258 32.94 26.25 -10.69
CA SER A 258 33.68 27.21 -11.51
C SER A 258 34.62 26.49 -12.45
#